data_d772660c5fb916c406a8cd9964e456c3
#
_entry.id   d772660c5fb916c406a8cd9964e456c3
#
_cell.length_a   1.000
_cell.length_b   1.000
_cell.length_c   1.000
_cell.angle_alpha   90.00
_cell.angle_beta   90.00
_cell.angle_gamma   90.00
#
_symmetry.space_group_name_H-M   'P 1'
#
loop_
_entity.id
_entity.type
_entity.pdbx_description
1 polymer ?
#
loop_
_entity_poly.entity_id
_entity_poly.type
_entity_poly.pdbx_seq_one_letter_code
_entity_poly.pdbx_strand_id
1 'polypeptide(L)'
;GNTLYDNDFDKPQAFHKSDIPRSGGLACIISFFIFVLLNNLLFSTFYLDYLVLGSGLFLIGFLDDIKFRISPKSRLIFMTAFLLIFVKVFSIQIIGIDFIFLNQLLSIKIIYFSFIILCFLFIINGSNLIDGFNGLLAFQLIIINSVLLFINIENEIQNISILITSQIIILLVFLL
;
A
#
# COMPACT_ATOMS: atom_id res chain seq x y z
N GLY A 1 -10.50 20.86 20.25
CA GLY A 1 -10.43 20.97 18.80
C GLY A 1 -10.35 19.59 18.18
N ASN A 2 -11.21 19.30 17.22
CA ASN A 2 -11.29 17.99 16.57
C ASN A 2 -9.99 17.71 15.79
N THR A 3 -9.14 16.86 16.32
CA THR A 3 -7.84 16.50 15.75
C THR A 3 -7.92 15.61 14.50
N LEU A 4 -9.12 15.10 14.19
CA LEU A 4 -9.36 14.15 13.09
C LEU A 4 -10.08 14.79 11.88
N TYR A 5 -10.14 16.11 11.78
CA TYR A 5 -10.71 16.81 10.62
C TYR A 5 -9.63 17.52 9.82
N ASP A 6 -9.73 17.45 8.49
CA ASP A 6 -8.89 18.20 7.57
C ASP A 6 -9.47 19.59 7.36
N ASN A 7 -8.78 20.59 7.89
CA ASN A 7 -9.15 22.02 7.76
C ASN A 7 -8.09 22.76 6.91
N ASP A 8 -7.19 22.07 6.24
CA ASP A 8 -6.13 22.66 5.42
C ASP A 8 -6.66 22.96 4.01
N PHE A 9 -7.51 23.98 3.87
CA PHE A 9 -8.10 24.41 2.59
C PHE A 9 -7.08 25.08 1.65
N ASP A 10 -5.91 25.46 2.14
CA ASP A 10 -4.90 26.22 1.38
C ASP A 10 -3.88 25.32 0.63
N LYS A 11 -4.01 23.98 0.74
CA LYS A 11 -3.12 23.07 0.02
C LYS A 11 -3.53 22.98 -1.46
N PRO A 12 -2.57 22.94 -2.41
CA PRO A 12 -2.87 22.81 -3.85
C PRO A 12 -3.71 21.57 -4.20
N GLN A 13 -3.81 20.62 -3.29
CA GLN A 13 -4.54 19.34 -3.42
C GLN A 13 -5.89 19.36 -2.69
N ALA A 14 -6.26 20.46 -2.04
CA ALA A 14 -7.53 20.57 -1.32
C ALA A 14 -8.67 20.91 -2.28
N PHE A 15 -9.38 19.90 -2.76
CA PHE A 15 -10.59 20.05 -3.57
C PHE A 15 -11.87 20.21 -2.73
N HIS A 16 -11.76 20.13 -1.40
CA HIS A 16 -12.89 20.11 -0.47
C HIS A 16 -13.15 21.50 0.12
N LYS A 17 -14.43 21.87 0.18
CA LYS A 17 -14.92 23.13 0.78
C LYS A 17 -15.49 22.96 2.20
N SER A 18 -15.48 21.74 2.73
CA SER A 18 -16.00 21.38 4.06
C SER A 18 -15.03 20.48 4.80
N ASP A 19 -15.08 20.51 6.13
CA ASP A 19 -14.27 19.65 7.00
C ASP A 19 -14.53 18.18 6.73
N ILE A 20 -13.50 17.43 6.34
CA ILE A 20 -13.61 16.00 6.05
C ILE A 20 -12.93 15.19 7.16
N PRO A 21 -13.59 14.14 7.69
CA PRO A 21 -13.00 13.28 8.70
C PRO A 21 -11.85 12.45 8.09
N ARG A 22 -10.66 12.48 8.72
CA ARG A 22 -9.49 11.65 8.38
C ARG A 22 -9.61 10.22 8.92
N SER A 23 -10.82 9.69 9.08
CA SER A 23 -11.07 8.36 9.64
C SER A 23 -10.99 7.23 8.62
N GLY A 24 -10.91 7.52 7.33
CA GLY A 24 -10.89 6.53 6.26
C GLY A 24 -9.74 5.52 6.40
N GLY A 25 -8.53 5.98 6.70
CA GLY A 25 -7.37 5.11 6.91
C GLY A 25 -7.55 4.14 8.09
N LEU A 26 -8.19 4.59 9.19
CA LEU A 26 -8.52 3.72 10.32
C LEU A 26 -9.53 2.64 9.94
N ALA A 27 -10.56 2.99 9.19
CA ALA A 27 -11.54 2.03 8.71
C ALA A 27 -10.89 0.98 7.80
N CYS A 28 -10.03 1.41 6.88
CA CYS A 28 -9.30 0.52 5.98
C CYS A 28 -8.41 -0.46 6.75
N ILE A 29 -7.62 0.00 7.71
CA ILE A 29 -6.72 -0.91 8.45
C ILE A 29 -7.49 -1.90 9.32
N ILE A 30 -8.57 -1.48 9.98
CA ILE A 30 -9.43 -2.37 10.77
C ILE A 30 -10.06 -3.43 9.88
N SER A 31 -10.62 -3.04 8.73
CA SER A 31 -11.20 -3.96 7.76
C SER A 31 -10.18 -4.96 7.24
N PHE A 32 -8.94 -4.50 7.01
CA PHE A 32 -7.85 -5.36 6.58
C PHE A 32 -7.46 -6.38 7.65
N PHE A 33 -7.37 -5.99 8.93
CA PHE A 33 -7.14 -6.91 10.03
C PHE A 33 -8.24 -7.98 10.14
N ILE A 34 -9.51 -7.56 10.06
CA ILE A 34 -10.65 -8.48 10.09
C ILE A 34 -10.56 -9.46 8.91
N PHE A 35 -10.25 -8.96 7.71
CA PHE A 35 -10.09 -9.80 6.52
C PHE A 35 -8.99 -10.85 6.72
N VAL A 36 -7.80 -10.48 7.20
CA VAL A 36 -6.70 -11.43 7.41
C VAL A 36 -7.07 -12.48 8.46
N LEU A 37 -7.76 -12.10 9.54
CA LEU A 37 -8.24 -13.03 10.56
C LEU A 37 -9.28 -14.01 9.99
N LEU A 38 -10.28 -13.51 9.27
CA LEU A 38 -11.31 -14.35 8.65
C LEU A 38 -10.71 -15.29 7.59
N ASN A 39 -9.77 -14.81 6.80
CA ASN A 39 -9.08 -15.62 5.81
C ASN A 39 -8.28 -16.76 6.46
N ASN A 40 -7.62 -16.47 7.58
CA ASN A 40 -6.91 -17.51 8.34
C ASN A 40 -7.89 -18.57 8.91
N LEU A 41 -9.05 -18.15 9.41
CA LEU A 41 -10.06 -19.06 9.95
C LEU A 41 -10.70 -19.94 8.87
N LEU A 42 -10.97 -19.38 7.69
CA LEU A 42 -11.69 -20.08 6.61
C LEU A 42 -10.76 -20.92 5.72
N PHE A 43 -9.54 -20.44 5.46
CA PHE A 43 -8.64 -21.03 4.47
C PHE A 43 -7.30 -21.47 5.06
N SER A 44 -7.07 -21.30 6.38
CA SER A 44 -5.81 -21.64 7.07
C SER A 44 -4.58 -20.95 6.46
N THR A 45 -4.77 -19.80 5.79
CA THR A 45 -3.69 -18.99 5.20
C THR A 45 -3.55 -17.68 5.96
N PHE A 46 -2.34 -17.39 6.45
CA PHE A 46 -2.07 -16.19 7.22
C PHE A 46 -1.10 -15.28 6.50
N TYR A 47 -1.57 -14.12 6.08
CA TYR A 47 -0.79 -13.12 5.35
C TYR A 47 -0.07 -12.16 6.32
N LEU A 48 0.91 -12.69 7.08
CA LEU A 48 1.65 -11.91 8.07
C LEU A 48 2.46 -10.78 7.45
N ASP A 49 3.09 -11.03 6.32
CA ASP A 49 3.89 -10.07 5.56
C ASP A 49 3.05 -8.87 5.12
N TYR A 50 1.87 -9.11 4.53
CA TYR A 50 0.94 -8.03 4.15
C TYR A 50 0.43 -7.26 5.37
N LEU A 51 0.15 -7.96 6.47
CA LEU A 51 -0.34 -7.33 7.69
C LEU A 51 0.72 -6.43 8.33
N VAL A 52 1.98 -6.88 8.38
CA VAL A 52 3.10 -6.09 8.90
C VAL A 52 3.38 -4.90 7.98
N LEU A 53 3.39 -5.10 6.66
CA LEU A 53 3.62 -4.01 5.70
C LEU A 53 2.51 -2.95 5.81
N GLY A 54 1.25 -3.36 5.74
CA GLY A 54 0.10 -2.46 5.80
C GLY A 54 0.02 -1.70 7.12
N SER A 55 0.18 -2.38 8.27
CA SER A 55 0.14 -1.73 9.58
C SER A 55 1.32 -0.77 9.80
N GLY A 56 2.53 -1.13 9.36
CA GLY A 56 3.70 -0.28 9.50
C GLY A 56 3.58 1.00 8.68
N LEU A 57 3.17 0.90 7.42
CA LEU A 57 2.94 2.07 6.56
C LEU A 57 1.76 2.92 7.06
N PHE A 58 0.68 2.27 7.52
CA PHE A 58 -0.44 2.97 8.14
C PHE A 58 0.01 3.78 9.36
N LEU A 59 0.79 3.19 10.28
CA LEU A 59 1.26 3.90 11.47
C LEU A 59 2.10 5.13 11.10
N ILE A 60 2.97 5.03 10.09
CA ILE A 60 3.79 6.18 9.65
C ILE A 60 2.88 7.30 9.08
N GLY A 61 1.87 6.95 8.27
CA GLY A 61 0.90 7.93 7.74
C GLY A 61 0.00 8.51 8.84
N PHE A 62 -0.47 7.67 9.76
CA PHE A 62 -1.35 8.08 10.86
C PHE A 62 -0.67 9.04 11.85
N LEU A 63 0.64 8.87 12.09
CA LEU A 63 1.41 9.82 12.90
C LEU A 63 1.43 11.23 12.28
N ASP A 64 1.45 11.32 10.94
CA ASP A 64 1.34 12.60 10.23
C ASP A 64 -0.06 13.21 10.39
N ASP A 65 -1.11 12.39 10.33
CA ASP A 65 -2.50 12.82 10.49
C ASP A 65 -2.85 13.32 11.90
N ILE A 66 -2.23 12.77 12.96
CA ILE A 66 -2.44 13.18 14.37
C ILE A 66 -1.73 14.50 14.73
N LYS A 67 -1.34 15.32 13.77
CA LYS A 67 -0.70 16.64 14.00
C LYS A 67 0.68 16.59 14.69
N PHE A 68 1.38 15.47 14.63
CA PHE A 68 2.82 15.43 14.99
C PHE A 68 3.68 16.26 14.03
N ARG A 69 3.06 16.89 12.99
CA ARG A 69 3.72 17.73 11.97
C ARG A 69 5.05 17.15 11.51
N ILE A 70 5.02 15.87 11.14
CA ILE A 70 6.20 15.19 10.63
C ILE A 70 6.56 15.84 9.29
N SER A 71 7.80 16.31 9.15
CA SER A 71 8.21 16.89 7.88
C SER A 71 8.16 15.83 6.77
N PRO A 72 7.88 16.20 5.51
CA PRO A 72 7.88 15.24 4.39
C PRO A 72 9.20 14.45 4.28
N LYS A 73 10.32 15.08 4.63
CA LYS A 73 11.64 14.43 4.66
C LYS A 73 11.71 13.36 5.76
N SER A 74 11.25 13.66 6.97
CA SER A 74 11.23 12.69 8.08
C SER A 74 10.32 11.51 7.78
N ARG A 75 9.14 11.76 7.16
CA ARG A 75 8.24 10.70 6.71
C ARG A 75 8.93 9.76 5.72
N LEU A 76 9.62 10.31 4.73
CA LEU A 76 10.37 9.50 3.77
C LEU A 76 11.47 8.66 4.44
N ILE A 77 12.19 9.23 5.42
CA ILE A 77 13.23 8.52 6.18
C ILE A 77 12.61 7.36 6.99
N PHE A 78 11.50 7.59 7.70
CA PHE A 78 10.82 6.53 8.46
C PHE A 78 10.30 5.42 7.56
N MET A 79 9.68 5.76 6.42
CA MET A 79 9.25 4.78 5.42
C MET A 79 10.42 3.96 4.88
N THR A 80 11.52 4.61 4.53
CA THR A 80 12.73 3.94 4.01
C THR A 80 13.33 3.00 5.07
N ALA A 81 13.46 3.45 6.32
CA ALA A 81 13.98 2.63 7.41
C ALA A 81 13.10 1.42 7.69
N PHE A 82 11.78 1.62 7.72
CA PHE A 82 10.81 0.53 7.89
C PHE A 82 10.90 -0.49 6.74
N LEU A 83 10.92 -0.02 5.49
CA LEU A 83 11.02 -0.88 4.31
C LEU A 83 12.33 -1.67 4.26
N LEU A 84 13.45 -1.08 4.69
CA LEU A 84 14.74 -1.78 4.81
C LEU A 84 14.64 -2.97 5.76
N ILE A 85 14.02 -2.77 6.92
CA ILE A 85 13.81 -3.84 7.91
C ILE A 85 12.84 -4.88 7.35
N PHE A 86 11.72 -4.44 6.78
CA PHE A 86 10.68 -5.30 6.22
C PHE A 86 11.22 -6.23 5.12
N VAL A 87 11.88 -5.68 4.11
CA VAL A 87 12.45 -6.45 2.97
C VAL A 87 13.47 -7.47 3.46
N LYS A 88 14.26 -7.13 4.51
CA LYS A 88 15.25 -8.03 5.08
C LYS A 88 14.61 -9.16 5.90
N VAL A 89 13.62 -8.84 6.74
CA VAL A 89 12.95 -9.81 7.62
C VAL A 89 12.11 -10.81 6.82
N PHE A 90 11.33 -10.32 5.87
CA PHE A 90 10.45 -11.17 5.05
C PHE A 90 11.14 -11.71 3.80
N SER A 91 12.44 -11.43 3.61
CA SER A 91 13.22 -11.94 2.47
C SER A 91 12.54 -11.68 1.13
N ILE A 92 11.96 -10.49 0.95
CA ILE A 92 11.27 -10.12 -0.30
C ILE A 92 12.26 -10.18 -1.46
N GLN A 93 11.91 -10.95 -2.48
CA GLN A 93 12.79 -11.18 -3.63
C GLN A 93 12.05 -10.93 -4.94
N ILE A 94 12.78 -10.36 -5.91
CA ILE A 94 12.38 -10.30 -7.31
C ILE A 94 13.03 -11.51 -7.99
N ILE A 95 12.21 -12.44 -8.45
CA ILE A 95 12.67 -13.75 -8.97
C ILE A 95 13.41 -13.59 -10.30
N GLY A 96 13.09 -12.59 -11.09
CA GLY A 96 13.77 -12.30 -12.34
C GLY A 96 13.08 -11.16 -13.09
N ILE A 97 13.86 -10.51 -13.93
CA ILE A 97 13.37 -9.49 -14.87
C ILE A 97 13.90 -9.90 -16.24
N ASP A 98 13.04 -9.95 -17.27
CA ASP A 98 13.42 -10.35 -18.63
C ASP A 98 14.33 -9.31 -19.34
N PHE A 99 15.05 -8.51 -18.58
CA PHE A 99 15.97 -7.51 -19.07
C PHE A 99 17.40 -7.82 -18.58
N ILE A 100 18.23 -8.38 -19.46
CA ILE A 100 19.56 -8.91 -19.15
C ILE A 100 20.44 -7.90 -18.40
N PHE A 101 20.48 -6.65 -18.87
CA PHE A 101 21.29 -5.60 -18.23
C PHE A 101 20.83 -5.32 -16.79
N LEU A 102 19.53 -5.30 -16.55
CA LEU A 102 18.99 -5.06 -15.21
C LEU A 102 19.29 -6.24 -14.27
N ASN A 103 19.19 -7.49 -14.76
CA ASN A 103 19.56 -8.66 -13.98
C ASN A 103 21.04 -8.65 -13.56
N GLN A 104 21.92 -8.19 -14.43
CA GLN A 104 23.34 -8.03 -14.10
C GLN A 104 23.57 -6.97 -13.01
N LEU A 105 22.87 -5.83 -13.07
CA LEU A 105 22.94 -4.80 -12.03
C LEU A 105 22.36 -5.29 -10.71
N LEU A 106 21.25 -6.02 -10.75
CA LEU A 106 20.58 -6.57 -9.56
C LEU A 106 21.36 -7.74 -8.93
N SER A 107 22.37 -8.29 -9.59
CA SER A 107 23.28 -9.25 -8.95
C SER A 107 24.11 -8.62 -7.82
N ILE A 108 24.29 -7.30 -7.85
CA ILE A 108 24.96 -6.55 -6.79
C ILE A 108 23.99 -6.30 -5.65
N LYS A 109 24.22 -6.92 -4.50
CA LYS A 109 23.32 -6.94 -3.34
C LYS A 109 22.83 -5.55 -2.89
N ILE A 110 23.70 -4.55 -2.90
CA ILE A 110 23.34 -3.18 -2.50
C ILE A 110 22.37 -2.57 -3.51
N ILE A 111 22.62 -2.74 -4.80
CA ILE A 111 21.76 -2.22 -5.88
C ILE A 111 20.40 -2.91 -5.81
N TYR A 112 20.38 -4.22 -5.58
CA TYR A 112 19.16 -5.01 -5.44
C TYR A 112 18.25 -4.50 -4.32
N PHE A 113 18.78 -4.36 -3.10
CA PHE A 113 17.99 -3.84 -1.97
C PHE A 113 17.52 -2.40 -2.21
N SER A 114 18.40 -1.54 -2.75
CA SER A 114 18.02 -0.16 -3.09
C SER A 114 16.91 -0.12 -4.13
N PHE A 115 16.96 -0.99 -5.13
CA PHE A 115 15.94 -1.07 -6.18
C PHE A 115 14.58 -1.47 -5.61
N ILE A 116 14.51 -2.52 -4.79
CA ILE A 116 13.25 -2.95 -4.15
C ILE A 116 12.65 -1.81 -3.31
N ILE A 117 13.48 -1.15 -2.49
CA ILE A 117 12.99 -0.06 -1.64
C ILE A 117 12.49 1.10 -2.48
N LEU A 118 13.21 1.47 -3.55
CA LEU A 118 12.76 2.50 -4.48
C LEU A 118 11.43 2.12 -5.13
N CYS A 119 11.23 0.88 -5.55
CA CYS A 119 9.94 0.42 -6.09
C CYS A 119 8.80 0.64 -5.09
N PHE A 120 8.97 0.23 -3.83
CA PHE A 120 7.97 0.48 -2.79
C PHE A 120 7.72 1.98 -2.57
N LEU A 121 8.76 2.79 -2.46
CA LEU A 121 8.63 4.23 -2.26
C LEU A 121 7.94 4.92 -3.45
N PHE A 122 8.22 4.51 -4.68
CA PHE A 122 7.53 5.04 -5.86
C PHE A 122 6.05 4.67 -5.87
N ILE A 123 5.69 3.43 -5.52
CA ILE A 123 4.29 3.01 -5.43
C ILE A 123 3.56 3.80 -4.35
N ILE A 124 4.13 3.90 -3.14
CA ILE A 124 3.49 4.58 -2.01
C ILE A 124 3.32 6.08 -2.28
N ASN A 125 4.37 6.77 -2.72
CA ASN A 125 4.28 8.20 -2.98
C ASN A 125 3.51 8.51 -4.28
N GLY A 126 3.62 7.66 -5.31
CA GLY A 126 2.85 7.77 -6.53
C GLY A 126 1.35 7.62 -6.27
N SER A 127 0.95 6.64 -5.47
CA SER A 127 -0.45 6.45 -5.06
C SER A 127 -0.99 7.69 -4.34
N ASN A 128 -0.21 8.28 -3.46
CA ASN A 128 -0.61 9.51 -2.75
C ASN A 128 -0.78 10.72 -3.68
N LEU A 129 0.00 10.80 -4.77
CA LEU A 129 -0.16 11.85 -5.79
C LEU A 129 -1.43 11.63 -6.64
N ILE A 130 -1.74 10.38 -6.97
CA ILE A 130 -2.91 10.01 -7.79
C ILE A 130 -4.20 10.18 -6.98
N ASP A 131 -4.17 9.97 -5.68
CA ASP A 131 -5.33 10.07 -4.77
C ASP A 131 -5.90 11.50 -4.67
N GLY A 132 -5.19 12.51 -5.17
CA GLY A 132 -5.69 13.87 -5.32
C GLY A 132 -6.90 14.01 -6.26
N PHE A 133 -7.21 12.99 -7.06
CA PHE A 133 -8.39 12.95 -7.94
C PHE A 133 -9.38 11.90 -7.43
N ASN A 134 -10.59 12.30 -7.07
CA ASN A 134 -11.62 11.43 -6.51
C ASN A 134 -11.83 10.14 -7.32
N GLY A 135 -11.52 9.00 -6.71
CA GLY A 135 -11.74 7.68 -7.29
C GLY A 135 -10.71 7.23 -8.34
N LEU A 136 -9.80 8.08 -8.79
CA LEU A 136 -8.82 7.72 -9.82
C LEU A 136 -7.88 6.59 -9.34
N LEU A 137 -7.40 6.69 -8.10
CA LEU A 137 -6.56 5.65 -7.50
C LEU A 137 -7.32 4.32 -7.39
N ALA A 138 -8.56 4.34 -6.92
CA ALA A 138 -9.38 3.14 -6.79
C ALA A 138 -9.62 2.48 -8.16
N PHE A 139 -9.94 3.26 -9.18
CA PHE A 139 -10.12 2.77 -10.56
C PHE A 139 -8.83 2.13 -11.10
N GLN A 140 -7.68 2.79 -10.93
CA GLN A 140 -6.39 2.24 -11.34
C GLN A 140 -6.05 0.94 -10.62
N LEU A 141 -6.31 0.87 -9.30
CA LEU A 141 -6.08 -0.35 -8.52
C LEU A 141 -7.00 -1.50 -8.96
N ILE A 142 -8.25 -1.22 -9.35
CA ILE A 142 -9.15 -2.23 -9.91
C ILE A 142 -8.57 -2.82 -11.20
N ILE A 143 -8.08 -1.98 -12.10
CA ILE A 143 -7.48 -2.45 -13.36
C ILE A 143 -6.26 -3.34 -13.07
N ILE A 144 -5.33 -2.87 -12.22
CA ILE A 144 -4.12 -3.63 -11.86
C ILE A 144 -4.50 -4.97 -11.22
N ASN A 145 -5.40 -4.96 -10.24
CA ASN A 145 -5.84 -6.19 -9.56
C ASN A 145 -6.57 -7.14 -10.52
N SER A 146 -7.34 -6.64 -11.48
CA SER A 146 -8.01 -7.48 -12.47
C SER A 146 -7.01 -8.21 -13.38
N VAL A 147 -5.95 -7.52 -13.81
CA VAL A 147 -4.86 -8.14 -14.59
C VAL A 147 -4.12 -9.18 -13.75
N LEU A 148 -3.78 -8.86 -12.49
CA LEU A 148 -3.12 -9.79 -11.57
C LEU A 148 -4.00 -11.02 -11.29
N LEU A 149 -5.31 -10.84 -11.13
CA LEU A 149 -6.26 -11.94 -10.95
C LEU A 149 -6.25 -12.87 -12.16
N PHE A 150 -6.30 -12.31 -13.37
CA PHE A 150 -6.25 -13.10 -14.60
C PHE A 150 -4.98 -13.95 -14.67
N ILE A 151 -3.80 -13.34 -14.43
CA ILE A 151 -2.51 -14.04 -14.43
C ILE A 151 -2.46 -15.14 -13.35
N ASN A 152 -2.98 -14.87 -12.15
CA ASN A 152 -2.96 -15.85 -11.07
C ASN A 152 -3.92 -17.03 -11.30
N ILE A 153 -5.07 -16.80 -11.94
CA ILE A 153 -5.98 -17.87 -12.34
C ILE A 153 -5.33 -18.77 -13.38
N GLU A 154 -4.67 -18.18 -14.38
CA GLU A 154 -3.97 -18.92 -15.43
C GLU A 154 -2.82 -19.79 -14.86
N ASN A 155 -2.15 -19.31 -13.79
CA ASN A 155 -1.10 -20.04 -13.09
C ASN A 155 -1.59 -20.92 -11.92
N GLU A 156 -2.91 -21.09 -11.74
CA GLU A 156 -3.54 -21.91 -10.71
C GLU A 156 -3.19 -21.49 -9.25
N ILE A 157 -2.87 -20.22 -9.01
CA ILE A 157 -2.52 -19.70 -7.67
C ILE A 157 -3.80 -19.28 -6.93
N GLN A 158 -4.52 -20.24 -6.35
CA GLN A 158 -5.83 -20.01 -5.74
C GLN A 158 -5.84 -19.04 -4.55
N ASN A 159 -4.88 -19.17 -3.62
CA ASN A 159 -4.86 -18.38 -2.39
C ASN A 159 -4.70 -16.87 -2.66
N ILE A 160 -3.82 -16.51 -3.59
CA ILE A 160 -3.61 -15.11 -3.99
C ILE A 160 -4.81 -14.59 -4.78
N SER A 161 -5.45 -15.43 -5.59
CA SER A 161 -6.66 -15.07 -6.34
C SER A 161 -7.82 -14.66 -5.44
N ILE A 162 -8.01 -15.32 -4.30
CA ILE A 162 -9.03 -14.96 -3.30
C ILE A 162 -8.76 -13.58 -2.73
N LEU A 163 -7.50 -13.30 -2.35
CA LEU A 163 -7.10 -12.00 -1.81
C LEU A 163 -7.33 -10.87 -2.82
N ILE A 164 -6.92 -11.06 -4.08
CA ILE A 164 -7.11 -10.07 -5.14
C ILE A 164 -8.60 -9.85 -5.43
N THR A 165 -9.41 -10.91 -5.48
CA THR A 165 -10.85 -10.79 -5.70
C THR A 165 -11.52 -9.98 -4.60
N SER A 166 -11.16 -10.22 -3.34
CA SER A 166 -11.70 -9.45 -2.22
C SER A 166 -11.32 -7.97 -2.29
N GLN A 167 -10.10 -7.65 -2.69
CA GLN A 167 -9.67 -6.26 -2.91
C GLN A 167 -10.46 -5.57 -4.01
N ILE A 168 -10.71 -6.25 -5.14
CA ILE A 168 -11.52 -5.70 -6.24
C ILE A 168 -12.94 -5.39 -5.75
N ILE A 169 -13.56 -6.29 -5.00
CA ILE A 169 -14.93 -6.09 -4.46
C ILE A 169 -14.95 -4.86 -3.54
N ILE A 170 -13.98 -4.72 -2.62
CA ILE A 170 -13.90 -3.58 -1.71
C ILE A 170 -13.73 -2.27 -2.48
N LEU A 171 -12.86 -2.24 -3.50
CA LEU A 171 -12.64 -1.06 -4.32
C LEU A 171 -13.88 -0.68 -5.15
N LEU A 172 -14.63 -1.66 -5.66
CA LEU A 172 -15.90 -1.42 -6.36
C LEU A 172 -16.95 -0.81 -5.43
N VAL A 173 -17.08 -1.33 -4.21
CA VAL A 173 -18.00 -0.75 -3.21
C VAL A 173 -17.58 0.66 -2.81
N PHE A 174 -16.28 0.96 -2.78
CA PHE A 174 -15.78 2.30 -2.50
C PHE A 174 -16.12 3.32 -3.59
N LEU A 175 -16.25 2.89 -4.86
CA LEU A 175 -16.59 3.76 -5.98
C LEU A 175 -18.10 4.02 -6.15
N LEU A 176 -18.97 3.22 -5.49
CA LEU A 176 -20.42 3.39 -5.49
C LEU A 176 -20.87 4.45 -4.46
#